data_2f6a71944183f745902c7449890036c3
#
_entry.id   2f6a71944183f745902c7449890036c3
#
_cell.length_a   1.000
_cell.length_b   1.000
_cell.length_c   1.000
_cell.angle_alpha   90.00
_cell.angle_beta   90.00
_cell.angle_gamma   90.00
#
_symmetry.space_group_name_H-M   'P 1'
#
loop_
_entity.id
_entity.type
_entity.pdbx_description
1 polymer ?
#
loop_
_entity_poly.entity_id
_entity_poly.type
_entity_poly.pdbx_seq_one_letter_code
_entity_poly.pdbx_strand_id
1 'polypeptide(L)'
;MFAALGLVVAAMVTLGATGLAVKPVNGQALAVLEEVPGPESGPTCAVDKRYVDEDTFGMRPDVIEAWNAMRAKAKAQNITLCVNDGKRSRGQQQREFDKAVERFGSVEQAKKWALQPETSMHVKGIAVDIQPLNSASWVDKHGGPLGWCRRYDNEKWHFEYDPAYKTAGCPALLPSATGN
;
A
#
# COMPACT_ATOMS: atom_id res chain seq x y z
N MET A 1 0.40 -50.58 -41.02
CA MET A 1 1.20 -49.49 -40.40
C MET A 1 0.26 -48.34 -40.14
N PHE A 2 -0.26 -48.21 -38.93
CA PHE A 2 -1.13 -47.09 -38.53
C PHE A 2 -0.33 -46.21 -37.56
N ALA A 3 -0.07 -44.99 -37.97
CA ALA A 3 0.57 -43.98 -37.10
C ALA A 3 -0.53 -43.32 -36.28
N ALA A 4 -0.46 -43.49 -34.96
CA ALA A 4 -1.34 -42.79 -34.02
C ALA A 4 -0.79 -41.38 -33.76
N LEU A 5 -1.54 -40.38 -34.24
CA LEU A 5 -1.28 -38.98 -33.94
C LEU A 5 -1.83 -38.66 -32.55
N GLY A 6 -0.94 -38.51 -31.58
CA GLY A 6 -1.31 -38.10 -30.22
C GLY A 6 -1.65 -36.61 -30.16
N LEU A 7 -2.91 -36.32 -29.94
CA LEU A 7 -3.41 -34.95 -29.71
C LEU A 7 -3.04 -34.55 -28.27
N VAL A 8 -2.07 -33.66 -28.13
CA VAL A 8 -1.79 -33.03 -26.82
C VAL A 8 -2.82 -31.91 -26.63
N VAL A 9 -3.82 -32.18 -25.82
CA VAL A 9 -4.78 -31.16 -25.34
C VAL A 9 -4.08 -30.37 -24.26
N ALA A 10 -3.67 -29.16 -24.57
CA ALA A 10 -3.24 -28.20 -23.56
C ALA A 10 -4.49 -27.71 -22.78
N ALA A 11 -4.70 -28.27 -21.61
CA ALA A 11 -5.73 -27.73 -20.70
C ALA A 11 -5.26 -26.39 -20.15
N MET A 12 -5.80 -25.30 -20.67
CA MET A 12 -5.74 -23.99 -20.00
C MET A 12 -6.68 -24.03 -18.79
N VAL A 13 -6.13 -24.18 -17.60
CA VAL A 13 -6.88 -23.96 -16.37
C VAL A 13 -6.88 -22.46 -16.14
N THR A 14 -7.97 -21.80 -16.50
CA THR A 14 -8.24 -20.42 -16.05
C THR A 14 -8.75 -20.48 -14.61
N LEU A 15 -7.86 -20.31 -13.64
CA LEU A 15 -8.24 -20.04 -12.27
C LEU A 15 -8.54 -18.55 -12.14
N GLY A 16 -9.77 -18.27 -11.68
CA GLY A 16 -10.28 -16.91 -11.60
C GLY A 16 -9.53 -16.03 -10.63
N ALA A 17 -9.50 -14.75 -10.94
CA ALA A 17 -9.36 -13.53 -10.12
C ALA A 17 -8.17 -13.39 -9.12
N THR A 18 -7.27 -14.35 -8.99
CA THR A 18 -6.04 -14.21 -8.20
C THR A 18 -4.85 -14.49 -9.10
N GLY A 19 -4.43 -13.51 -9.89
CA GLY A 19 -3.45 -13.61 -10.95
C GLY A 19 -2.15 -14.36 -10.66
N LEU A 20 -2.21 -15.70 -10.60
CA LEU A 20 -1.05 -16.57 -10.59
C LEU A 20 -0.61 -16.83 -12.03
N ALA A 21 0.46 -16.20 -12.47
CA ALA A 21 1.09 -16.51 -13.74
C ALA A 21 2.02 -17.71 -13.57
N VAL A 22 1.71 -18.83 -14.24
CA VAL A 22 2.59 -20.00 -14.30
C VAL A 22 3.45 -19.91 -15.55
N LYS A 23 4.76 -19.73 -15.40
CA LYS A 23 5.73 -19.84 -16.52
C LYS A 23 6.36 -21.23 -16.50
N PRO A 24 6.32 -22.00 -17.60
CA PRO A 24 7.02 -23.26 -17.67
C PRO A 24 8.54 -23.03 -17.79
N VAL A 25 9.31 -23.62 -16.90
CA VAL A 25 10.78 -23.67 -16.97
C VAL A 25 11.18 -25.14 -17.14
N ASN A 26 11.94 -25.45 -18.20
CA ASN A 26 12.45 -26.80 -18.52
C ASN A 26 11.38 -27.91 -18.54
N GLY A 27 10.18 -27.63 -19.12
CA GLY A 27 9.13 -28.62 -19.27
C GLY A 27 8.40 -29.04 -18.01
N GLN A 28 8.74 -28.47 -16.85
CA GLN A 28 7.98 -28.58 -15.60
C GLN A 28 7.33 -27.24 -15.28
N ALA A 29 6.04 -27.25 -15.03
CA ALA A 29 5.31 -26.07 -14.57
C ALA A 29 5.68 -25.83 -13.09
N LEU A 30 6.66 -24.98 -12.84
CA LEU A 30 6.88 -24.41 -11.52
C LEU A 30 5.89 -23.25 -11.39
N ALA A 31 4.98 -23.33 -10.42
CA ALA A 31 4.19 -22.19 -10.01
C ALA A 31 5.13 -21.18 -9.34
N VAL A 32 5.66 -20.24 -10.11
CA VAL A 32 6.28 -19.06 -9.54
C VAL A 32 5.12 -18.22 -9.01
N LEU A 33 5.01 -18.13 -7.69
CA LEU A 33 4.14 -17.15 -7.04
C LEU A 33 4.76 -15.77 -7.30
N GLU A 34 4.52 -15.21 -8.48
CA GLU A 34 4.84 -13.83 -8.76
C GLU A 34 3.85 -12.99 -7.94
N GLU A 35 4.38 -12.13 -7.08
CA GLU A 35 3.57 -11.22 -6.28
C GLU A 35 2.84 -10.29 -7.24
N VAL A 36 1.52 -10.52 -7.41
CA VAL A 36 0.69 -9.67 -8.26
C VAL A 36 0.62 -8.29 -7.59
N PRO A 37 1.01 -7.22 -8.28
CA PRO A 37 0.84 -5.88 -7.74
C PRO A 37 -0.62 -5.68 -7.33
N GLY A 38 -0.85 -5.15 -6.13
CA GLY A 38 -2.18 -4.70 -5.73
C GLY A 38 -2.68 -3.63 -6.70
N PRO A 39 -3.94 -3.19 -6.60
CA PRO A 39 -4.46 -2.15 -7.47
C PRO A 39 -3.56 -0.90 -7.35
N GLU A 40 -2.97 -0.49 -8.47
CA GLU A 40 -2.18 0.75 -8.55
C GLU A 40 -3.09 1.99 -8.65
N SER A 41 -4.40 1.77 -8.73
CA SER A 41 -5.41 2.81 -8.82
C SER A 41 -6.73 2.32 -8.22
N GLY A 42 -7.41 3.22 -7.54
CA GLY A 42 -8.75 3.01 -6.98
C GLY A 42 -9.78 3.91 -7.67
N PRO A 43 -11.03 3.95 -7.19
CA PRO A 43 -12.00 4.94 -7.58
C PRO A 43 -11.44 6.34 -7.28
N THR A 44 -11.87 7.33 -8.07
CA THR A 44 -11.50 8.72 -7.84
C THR A 44 -11.99 9.20 -6.49
N CYS A 45 -11.13 9.90 -5.74
CA CYS A 45 -11.51 10.52 -4.47
C CYS A 45 -12.68 11.49 -4.66
N ALA A 46 -13.72 11.36 -3.82
CA ALA A 46 -14.97 12.11 -3.97
C ALA A 46 -14.81 13.63 -3.79
N VAL A 47 -13.82 14.06 -3.03
CA VAL A 47 -13.60 15.48 -2.72
C VAL A 47 -12.51 16.16 -3.56
N ASP A 48 -11.64 15.37 -4.20
CA ASP A 48 -10.61 15.88 -5.08
C ASP A 48 -10.22 14.85 -6.15
N LYS A 49 -10.66 15.07 -7.38
CA LYS A 49 -10.49 14.15 -8.52
C LYS A 49 -9.03 13.95 -8.97
N ARG A 50 -8.09 14.71 -8.42
CA ARG A 50 -6.66 14.51 -8.67
C ARG A 50 -6.11 13.28 -7.95
N TYR A 51 -6.84 12.77 -6.97
CA TYR A 51 -6.46 11.65 -6.12
C TYR A 51 -7.40 10.47 -6.29
N VAL A 52 -6.98 9.33 -5.81
CA VAL A 52 -7.79 8.10 -5.74
C VAL A 52 -8.23 7.84 -4.31
N ASP A 53 -9.16 6.91 -4.13
CA ASP A 53 -9.56 6.33 -2.85
C ASP A 53 -9.39 4.82 -2.97
N GLU A 54 -8.17 4.34 -2.74
CA GLU A 54 -7.84 2.92 -2.83
C GLU A 54 -8.62 2.09 -1.80
N ASP A 55 -8.85 0.84 -2.14
CA ASP A 55 -9.35 -0.15 -1.20
C ASP A 55 -8.29 -0.48 -0.14
N THR A 56 -8.75 -0.88 1.05
CA THR A 56 -7.90 -1.39 2.13
C THR A 56 -7.49 -2.86 1.93
N PHE A 57 -7.63 -3.39 0.72
CA PHE A 57 -7.29 -4.77 0.39
C PHE A 57 -5.84 -5.10 0.74
N GLY A 58 -5.65 -6.24 1.41
CA GLY A 58 -4.32 -6.72 1.82
C GLY A 58 -3.71 -6.04 3.04
N MET A 59 -4.39 -5.04 3.64
CA MET A 59 -4.02 -4.55 4.98
C MET A 59 -4.36 -5.59 6.05
N ARG A 60 -3.74 -5.47 7.22
CA ARG A 60 -4.06 -6.31 8.37
C ARG A 60 -5.50 -6.06 8.84
N PRO A 61 -6.23 -7.07 9.34
CA PRO A 61 -7.63 -6.92 9.77
C PRO A 61 -7.84 -5.83 10.84
N ASP A 62 -6.94 -5.73 11.81
CA ASP A 62 -6.98 -4.70 12.86
C ASP A 62 -6.77 -3.28 12.32
N VAL A 63 -5.96 -3.15 11.27
CA VAL A 63 -5.73 -1.88 10.56
C VAL A 63 -6.97 -1.47 9.78
N ILE A 64 -7.63 -2.41 9.09
CA ILE A 64 -8.87 -2.18 8.35
C ILE A 64 -9.98 -1.71 9.31
N GLU A 65 -10.13 -2.35 10.46
CA GLU A 65 -11.10 -1.95 11.48
C GLU A 65 -10.83 -0.53 11.98
N ALA A 66 -9.59 -0.23 12.35
CA ALA A 66 -9.19 1.10 12.81
C ALA A 66 -9.36 2.17 11.73
N TRP A 67 -9.09 1.85 10.46
CA TRP A 67 -9.32 2.73 9.32
C TRP A 67 -10.81 3.05 9.16
N ASN A 68 -11.67 2.03 9.20
CA ASN A 68 -13.12 2.21 9.09
C ASN A 68 -13.68 3.06 10.23
N ALA A 69 -13.19 2.87 11.47
CA ALA A 69 -13.54 3.71 12.62
C ALA A 69 -13.12 5.17 12.41
N MET A 70 -11.92 5.39 11.87
CA MET A 70 -11.42 6.74 11.55
C MET A 70 -12.24 7.41 10.46
N ARG A 71 -12.57 6.70 9.36
CA ARG A 71 -13.46 7.21 8.30
C ARG A 71 -14.84 7.57 8.84
N ALA A 72 -15.42 6.74 9.70
CA ALA A 72 -16.72 7.00 10.32
C ALA A 72 -16.69 8.27 11.18
N LYS A 73 -15.64 8.45 12.00
CA LYS A 73 -15.45 9.66 12.82
C LYS A 73 -15.27 10.91 11.98
N ALA A 74 -14.49 10.85 10.90
CA ALA A 74 -14.30 11.95 9.97
C ALA A 74 -15.61 12.33 9.29
N LYS A 75 -16.34 11.32 8.78
CA LYS A 75 -17.65 11.51 8.11
C LYS A 75 -18.68 12.18 9.03
N ALA A 76 -18.72 11.85 10.32
CA ALA A 76 -19.58 12.50 11.30
C ALA A 76 -19.29 14.01 11.48
N GLN A 77 -18.12 14.47 11.00
CA GLN A 77 -17.70 15.87 10.99
C GLN A 77 -17.67 16.45 9.56
N ASN A 78 -18.33 15.81 8.61
CA ASN A 78 -18.34 16.18 7.18
C ASN A 78 -16.94 16.21 6.52
N ILE A 79 -16.02 15.41 7.03
CA ILE A 79 -14.69 15.22 6.44
C ILE A 79 -14.66 13.90 5.68
N THR A 80 -14.25 13.95 4.42
CA THR A 80 -13.98 12.76 3.60
C THR A 80 -12.51 12.44 3.62
N LEU A 81 -12.17 11.19 3.95
CA LEU A 81 -10.81 10.67 3.89
C LEU A 81 -10.70 9.75 2.67
N CYS A 82 -9.70 10.00 1.81
CA CYS A 82 -9.37 9.11 0.71
C CYS A 82 -7.98 8.52 0.94
N VAL A 83 -7.86 7.20 0.71
CA VAL A 83 -6.57 6.51 0.66
C VAL A 83 -6.01 6.73 -0.74
N ASN A 84 -5.02 7.60 -0.86
CA ASN A 84 -4.35 7.81 -2.14
C ASN A 84 -3.31 6.73 -2.44
N ASP A 85 -2.80 6.08 -1.40
CA ASP A 85 -1.92 4.93 -1.47
C ASP A 85 -2.02 4.16 -0.14
N GLY A 86 -2.24 2.87 -0.22
CA GLY A 86 -2.46 1.99 0.94
C GLY A 86 -1.44 0.87 1.00
N LYS A 87 -1.92 -0.38 0.93
CA LYS A 87 -1.08 -1.56 0.90
C LYS A 87 -0.35 -1.68 -0.43
N ARG A 88 0.99 -1.71 -0.36
CA ARG A 88 1.84 -2.01 -1.53
C ARG A 88 2.36 -3.43 -1.50
N SER A 89 2.46 -4.06 -2.66
CA SER A 89 3.29 -5.25 -2.83
C SER A 89 4.77 -4.88 -2.76
N ARG A 90 5.64 -5.88 -2.54
CA ARG A 90 7.10 -5.65 -2.55
C ARG A 90 7.58 -5.09 -3.90
N GLY A 91 6.99 -5.58 -5.02
CA GLY A 91 7.32 -5.10 -6.36
C GLY A 91 6.90 -3.65 -6.60
N GLN A 92 5.71 -3.24 -6.13
CA GLN A 92 5.29 -1.84 -6.18
C GLN A 92 6.23 -0.95 -5.38
N GLN A 93 6.54 -1.32 -4.14
CA GLN A 93 7.45 -0.56 -3.29
C GLN A 93 8.86 -0.46 -3.88
N GLN A 94 9.35 -1.52 -4.52
CA GLN A 94 10.65 -1.46 -5.21
C GLN A 94 10.63 -0.43 -6.34
N ARG A 95 9.56 -0.40 -7.15
CA ARG A 95 9.42 0.61 -8.20
C ARG A 95 9.37 2.04 -7.65
N GLU A 96 8.67 2.26 -6.53
CA GLU A 96 8.64 3.58 -5.89
C GLU A 96 10.02 3.97 -5.34
N PHE A 97 10.75 3.02 -4.78
CA PHE A 97 12.12 3.25 -4.34
C PHE A 97 13.06 3.57 -5.51
N ASP A 98 12.96 2.83 -6.62
CA ASP A 98 13.78 3.06 -7.81
C ASP A 98 13.50 4.43 -8.44
N LYS A 99 12.22 4.83 -8.53
CA LYS A 99 11.81 6.19 -8.94
C LYS A 99 12.39 7.27 -8.02
N ALA A 100 12.42 7.00 -6.71
CA ALA A 100 13.00 7.93 -5.75
C ALA A 100 14.51 8.04 -5.95
N VAL A 101 15.22 6.92 -6.20
CA VAL A 101 16.66 6.94 -6.52
C VAL A 101 16.94 7.73 -7.79
N GLU A 102 16.16 7.53 -8.84
CA GLU A 102 16.24 8.31 -10.08
C GLU A 102 16.02 9.80 -9.83
N ARG A 103 14.95 10.13 -9.08
CA ARG A 103 14.58 11.52 -8.79
C ARG A 103 15.59 12.27 -7.94
N PHE A 104 16.15 11.63 -6.91
CA PHE A 104 17.01 12.26 -5.91
C PHE A 104 18.51 11.99 -6.12
N GLY A 105 18.87 11.15 -7.08
CA GLY A 105 20.24 10.92 -7.53
C GLY A 105 21.08 10.02 -6.62
N SER A 106 20.56 9.58 -5.46
CA SER A 106 21.27 8.62 -4.59
C SER A 106 20.29 7.80 -3.73
N VAL A 107 20.73 6.62 -3.33
CA VAL A 107 20.03 5.72 -2.41
C VAL A 107 19.78 6.38 -1.05
N GLU A 108 20.74 7.13 -0.52
CA GLU A 108 20.65 7.82 0.77
C GLU A 108 19.55 8.89 0.75
N GLN A 109 19.47 9.66 -0.32
CA GLN A 109 18.43 10.68 -0.47
C GLN A 109 17.06 10.04 -0.75
N ALA A 110 17.02 9.00 -1.58
CA ALA A 110 15.80 8.28 -1.89
C ALA A 110 15.11 7.72 -0.63
N LYS A 111 15.89 7.12 0.28
CA LYS A 111 15.37 6.54 1.55
C LYS A 111 14.63 7.54 2.43
N LYS A 112 14.85 8.83 2.28
CA LYS A 112 14.12 9.88 3.02
C LYS A 112 12.67 10.02 2.55
N TRP A 113 12.34 9.52 1.35
CA TRP A 113 11.04 9.67 0.69
C TRP A 113 10.36 8.33 0.38
N ALA A 114 11.15 7.30 0.15
CA ALA A 114 10.63 5.96 -0.12
C ALA A 114 11.56 4.93 0.51
N LEU A 115 11.04 4.12 1.42
CA LEU A 115 11.78 3.02 2.03
C LEU A 115 11.88 1.82 1.08
N GLN A 116 12.91 1.00 1.25
CA GLN A 116 13.01 -0.28 0.58
C GLN A 116 11.88 -1.22 1.04
N PRO A 117 11.51 -2.23 0.22
CA PRO A 117 10.38 -3.13 0.51
C PRO A 117 10.43 -3.80 1.89
N GLU A 118 11.63 -4.10 2.38
CA GLU A 118 11.86 -4.79 3.66
C GLU A 118 11.44 -3.95 4.86
N THR A 119 11.53 -2.63 4.75
CA THR A 119 11.30 -1.69 5.85
C THR A 119 10.02 -0.88 5.70
N SER A 120 9.42 -0.88 4.50
CA SER A 120 8.22 -0.10 4.19
C SER A 120 7.00 -0.50 5.03
N MET A 121 6.35 0.48 5.63
CA MET A 121 5.10 0.30 6.38
C MET A 121 3.90 0.05 5.46
N HIS A 122 3.93 0.53 4.22
CA HIS A 122 2.95 0.15 3.20
C HIS A 122 3.05 -1.34 2.86
N VAL A 123 4.26 -1.89 2.70
CA VAL A 123 4.45 -3.34 2.49
C VAL A 123 4.01 -4.16 3.70
N LYS A 124 4.16 -3.65 4.91
CA LYS A 124 3.63 -4.29 6.13
C LYS A 124 2.12 -4.19 6.24
N GLY A 125 1.45 -3.35 5.43
CA GLY A 125 0.00 -3.14 5.45
C GLY A 125 -0.49 -2.40 6.69
N ILE A 126 0.31 -1.47 7.21
CA ILE A 126 0.01 -0.65 8.39
C ILE A 126 0.14 0.85 8.13
N ALA A 127 0.36 1.26 6.89
CA ALA A 127 0.44 2.67 6.50
C ALA A 127 -0.59 3.02 5.43
N VAL A 128 -1.02 4.28 5.44
CA VAL A 128 -1.85 4.91 4.40
C VAL A 128 -1.34 6.30 4.10
N ASP A 129 -1.38 6.67 2.83
CA ASP A 129 -1.20 8.04 2.37
C ASP A 129 -2.57 8.67 2.12
N ILE A 130 -2.88 9.75 2.82
CA ILE A 130 -4.19 10.40 2.82
C ILE A 130 -4.14 11.68 2.00
N GLN A 131 -5.11 11.82 1.09
CA GLN A 131 -5.32 13.02 0.29
C GLN A 131 -6.81 13.42 0.32
N PRO A 132 -7.13 14.70 0.07
CA PRO A 132 -6.24 15.87 -0.02
C PRO A 132 -5.61 16.23 1.34
N LEU A 133 -4.60 17.10 1.36
CA LEU A 133 -3.85 17.45 2.58
C LEU A 133 -4.69 18.03 3.72
N ASN A 134 -5.83 18.66 3.43
CA ASN A 134 -6.76 19.10 4.51
C ASN A 134 -7.35 17.89 5.24
N SER A 135 -7.66 16.81 4.53
CA SER A 135 -8.12 15.56 5.15
C SER A 135 -7.01 14.91 5.97
N ALA A 136 -5.78 14.88 5.45
CA ALA A 136 -4.60 14.45 6.18
C ALA A 136 -4.38 15.28 7.46
N SER A 137 -4.52 16.61 7.39
CA SER A 137 -4.40 17.49 8.56
C SER A 137 -5.47 17.22 9.63
N TRP A 138 -6.65 16.75 9.23
CA TRP A 138 -7.68 16.32 10.19
C TRP A 138 -7.22 15.03 10.91
N VAL A 139 -6.65 14.08 10.18
CA VAL A 139 -6.13 12.83 10.78
C VAL A 139 -4.95 13.11 11.71
N ASP A 140 -4.06 14.02 11.36
CA ASP A 140 -2.94 14.45 12.23
C ASP A 140 -3.44 14.92 13.61
N LYS A 141 -4.60 15.58 13.66
CA LYS A 141 -5.22 16.08 14.89
C LYS A 141 -6.07 15.05 15.64
N HIS A 142 -6.66 14.09 14.95
CA HIS A 142 -7.72 13.25 15.51
C HIS A 142 -7.42 11.74 15.45
N GLY A 143 -6.37 11.33 14.73
CA GLY A 143 -6.04 9.93 14.48
C GLY A 143 -5.43 9.21 15.67
N GLY A 144 -4.62 9.89 16.50
CA GLY A 144 -3.90 9.26 17.61
C GLY A 144 -4.76 8.39 18.52
N PRO A 145 -5.91 8.88 19.06
CA PRO A 145 -6.83 8.07 19.87
C PRO A 145 -7.44 6.86 19.13
N LEU A 146 -7.31 6.79 17.81
CA LEU A 146 -7.73 5.67 16.98
C LEU A 146 -6.54 4.79 16.53
N GLY A 147 -5.33 5.12 16.95
CA GLY A 147 -4.12 4.39 16.65
C GLY A 147 -3.40 4.83 15.37
N TRP A 148 -3.78 5.98 14.78
CA TRP A 148 -3.18 6.51 13.57
C TRP A 148 -2.34 7.75 13.85
N CYS A 149 -1.05 7.72 13.52
CA CYS A 149 -0.16 8.84 13.74
C CYS A 149 0.65 9.16 12.48
N ARG A 150 0.81 10.44 12.20
CA ARG A 150 1.83 10.90 11.27
C ARG A 150 3.21 10.58 11.84
N ARG A 151 4.13 10.09 11.02
CA ARG A 151 5.45 9.64 11.49
C ARG A 151 6.58 10.54 11.03
N TYR A 152 6.43 11.19 9.85
CA TYR A 152 7.51 11.94 9.21
C TYR A 152 7.08 13.39 8.95
N ASP A 153 8.00 14.34 9.19
CA ASP A 153 7.71 15.76 9.00
C ASP A 153 7.65 16.13 7.50
N ASN A 154 8.49 15.50 6.69
CA ASN A 154 8.50 15.70 5.24
C ASN A 154 7.29 15.08 4.52
N GLU A 155 6.54 14.16 5.14
CA GLU A 155 5.41 13.45 4.53
C GLU A 155 4.12 13.75 5.29
N LYS A 156 3.48 14.87 4.98
CA LYS A 156 2.25 15.33 5.67
C LYS A 156 1.02 14.47 5.38
N TRP A 157 1.10 13.58 4.41
CA TRP A 157 0.05 12.66 3.99
C TRP A 157 0.21 11.27 4.60
N HIS A 158 1.40 10.88 5.08
CA HIS A 158 1.74 9.53 5.53
C HIS A 158 1.37 9.28 6.99
N PHE A 159 0.53 8.26 7.23
CA PHE A 159 0.08 7.84 8.57
C PHE A 159 0.32 6.35 8.76
N GLU A 160 0.82 6.01 9.95
CA GLU A 160 1.05 4.63 10.37
C GLU A 160 0.11 4.26 11.52
N TYR A 161 -0.37 3.01 11.49
CA TYR A 161 -1.19 2.44 12.53
C TYR A 161 -0.36 1.63 13.52
N ASP A 162 -0.51 1.96 14.80
CA ASP A 162 -0.09 1.11 15.92
C ASP A 162 -1.15 1.22 17.03
N PRO A 163 -1.71 0.08 17.53
CA PRO A 163 -2.68 0.11 18.62
C PRO A 163 -2.14 0.78 19.90
N ALA A 164 -0.83 0.78 20.12
CA ALA A 164 -0.19 1.44 21.27
C ALA A 164 -0.39 2.96 21.23
N TYR A 165 -0.54 3.58 20.09
CA TYR A 165 -0.78 5.03 19.98
C TYR A 165 -2.08 5.46 20.64
N LYS A 166 -3.08 4.56 20.76
CA LYS A 166 -4.36 4.85 21.42
C LYS A 166 -4.19 5.27 22.90
N THR A 167 -3.17 4.76 23.53
CA THR A 167 -2.91 4.99 24.97
C THR A 167 -1.64 5.82 25.22
N ALA A 168 -0.59 5.58 24.45
CA ALA A 168 0.68 6.27 24.59
C ALA A 168 0.72 7.64 23.88
N GLY A 169 -0.26 7.91 22.99
CA GLY A 169 -0.22 9.06 22.09
C GLY A 169 0.71 8.87 20.91
N CYS A 170 0.71 9.82 19.99
CA CYS A 170 1.61 9.82 18.85
C CYS A 170 3.05 10.12 19.28
N PRO A 171 4.03 9.35 18.81
CA PRO A 171 5.43 9.65 19.06
C PRO A 171 5.86 10.93 18.33
N ALA A 172 6.97 11.52 18.74
CA ALA A 172 7.54 12.68 18.07
C ALA A 172 7.80 12.36 16.58
N LEU A 173 7.62 13.39 15.74
CA LEU A 173 7.90 13.28 14.32
C LEU A 173 9.40 13.08 14.09
N LEU A 174 9.70 12.21 13.15
CA LEU A 174 11.04 12.11 12.58
C LEU A 174 11.14 13.08 11.40
N PRO A 175 12.33 13.67 11.13
CA PRO A 175 12.50 14.54 9.97
C PRO A 175 12.15 13.86 8.63
N SER A 176 12.43 12.56 8.51
CA SER A 176 12.11 11.73 7.35
C SER A 176 11.99 10.25 7.74
N ALA A 177 11.67 9.39 6.78
CA ALA A 177 11.56 7.95 6.99
C ALA A 177 12.86 7.26 7.49
N THR A 178 14.01 7.91 7.36
CA THR A 178 15.30 7.43 7.90
C THR A 178 15.66 8.03 9.26
N GLY A 179 14.85 8.94 9.78
CA GLY A 179 15.12 9.63 11.04
C GLY A 179 16.11 10.80 10.92
N ASN A 180 16.55 11.13 9.71
CA ASN A 180 17.55 12.19 9.43
C ASN A 180 16.97 13.26 8.50
#